data_7fd5431c023d408e34c5476681e933b7
#
_entry.id   7fd5431c023d408e34c5476681e933b7
#
_cell.length_a   1.000
_cell.length_b   1.000
_cell.length_c   1.000
_cell.angle_alpha   90.00
_cell.angle_beta   90.00
_cell.angle_gamma   90.00
#
_symmetry.space_group_name_H-M   'P 1'
#
loop_
_entity.id
_entity.type
_entity.pdbx_description
1 polymer ?
#
loop_
_entity_poly.entity_id
_entity_poly.type
_entity_poly.pdbx_seq_one_letter_code
_entity_poly.pdbx_strand_id
1 'polypeptide(L)' 'MSPIQMKALFDFVDKKLSESECDNTLRHTIVFLDAQPVEQEAVLQWLEEAGGYCDCEVIANAEEKLESILPD' A
#
# COMPACT_ATOMS: atom_id res chain seq x y z
N MET A 1 -6.66 9.49 -1.43
CA MET A 1 -7.04 8.35 -0.60
C MET A 1 -6.92 8.75 0.87
N SER A 2 -7.90 8.42 1.69
CA SER A 2 -7.89 8.81 3.10
C SER A 2 -6.93 7.93 3.92
N PRO A 3 -6.50 8.39 5.12
CA PRO A 3 -5.67 7.54 5.99
C PRO A 3 -6.33 6.22 6.35
N ILE A 4 -7.65 6.19 6.52
CA ILE A 4 -8.38 4.96 6.82
C ILE A 4 -8.28 3.98 5.65
N GLN A 5 -8.43 4.47 4.42
CA GLN A 5 -8.29 3.67 3.22
C GLN A 5 -6.86 3.16 3.05
N MET A 6 -5.87 3.98 3.37
CA MET A 6 -4.46 3.56 3.33
C MET A 6 -4.18 2.44 4.32
N LYS A 7 -4.72 2.52 5.53
CA LYS A 7 -4.57 1.45 6.51
C LYS A 7 -5.24 0.17 6.03
N ALA A 8 -6.40 0.28 5.41
CA ALA A 8 -7.09 -0.88 4.83
C ALA A 8 -6.25 -1.52 3.71
N LEU A 9 -5.59 -0.71 2.90
CA LEU A 9 -4.67 -1.20 1.88
C LEU A 9 -3.53 -2.00 2.52
N PHE A 10 -2.90 -1.42 3.54
CA PHE A 10 -1.77 -2.08 4.21
C PHE A 10 -2.19 -3.40 4.86
N ASP A 11 -3.35 -3.42 5.51
CA ASP A 11 -3.88 -4.65 6.12
C ASP A 11 -4.15 -5.72 5.06
N PHE A 12 -4.72 -5.32 3.92
CA PHE A 12 -4.98 -6.25 2.82
C PHE A 12 -3.68 -6.83 2.27
N VAL A 13 -2.71 -5.98 1.98
CA VAL A 13 -1.42 -6.40 1.43
C VAL A 13 -0.67 -7.29 2.42
N ASP A 14 -0.66 -6.91 3.69
CA ASP A 14 0.00 -7.70 4.73
C ASP A 14 -0.60 -9.10 4.83
N LYS A 15 -1.93 -9.18 4.80
CA LYS A 15 -2.62 -10.47 4.83
C LYS A 15 -2.24 -11.33 3.63
N LYS A 16 -2.19 -10.73 2.44
CA LYS A 16 -1.83 -11.46 1.22
C LYS A 16 -0.39 -11.94 1.26
N LEU A 17 0.51 -11.13 1.80
CA LEU A 17 1.91 -11.52 1.93
C LEU A 17 2.12 -12.63 2.96
N SER A 18 1.22 -12.77 3.92
CA SER A 18 1.27 -13.89 4.87
C SER A 18 0.81 -15.20 4.23
N GLU A 19 0.03 -15.11 3.15
CA GLU A 19 -0.49 -16.28 2.43
C GLU A 19 0.44 -16.69 1.27
N SER A 20 1.18 -15.73 0.69
CA SER A 20 2.08 -15.99 -0.42
C SER A 20 3.25 -15.02 -0.38
N GLU A 21 4.37 -15.41 -0.96
CA GLU A 21 5.57 -14.57 -0.97
C GLU A 21 5.40 -13.37 -1.91
N CYS A 22 6.12 -12.28 -1.58
CA CYS A 22 6.19 -11.12 -2.45
C CYS A 22 6.98 -11.48 -3.73
N ASP A 23 6.41 -11.15 -4.89
CA ASP A 23 7.04 -11.40 -6.18
C ASP A 23 7.76 -10.17 -6.74
N ASN A 24 8.05 -9.19 -5.88
CA ASN A 24 8.69 -7.92 -6.24
C ASN A 24 7.85 -7.04 -7.15
N THR A 25 6.53 -7.22 -7.11
CA THR A 25 5.59 -6.36 -7.85
C THR A 25 4.56 -5.78 -6.89
N LEU A 26 3.74 -4.85 -7.40
CA LEU A 26 2.62 -4.28 -6.65
C LEU A 26 1.32 -5.04 -6.90
N ARG A 27 1.41 -6.34 -7.17
CA ARG A 27 0.27 -7.17 -7.54
C ARG A 27 -0.93 -7.05 -6.59
N HIS A 28 -0.69 -7.22 -5.30
CA HIS A 28 -1.77 -7.15 -4.31
C HIS A 28 -2.26 -5.72 -4.10
N THR A 29 -1.34 -4.76 -4.14
CA THR A 29 -1.68 -3.35 -4.05
C THR A 29 -2.63 -2.95 -5.19
N ILE A 30 -2.31 -3.36 -6.42
CA ILE A 30 -3.12 -3.04 -7.59
C ILE A 30 -4.49 -3.70 -7.49
N VAL A 31 -4.57 -4.95 -7.04
CA VAL A 31 -5.86 -5.64 -6.84
C VAL A 31 -6.75 -4.86 -5.87
N PHE A 32 -6.19 -4.38 -4.77
CA PHE A 32 -6.94 -3.59 -3.81
C PHE A 32 -7.42 -2.27 -4.42
N LEU A 33 -6.54 -1.56 -5.12
CA LEU A 33 -6.88 -0.26 -5.70
C LEU A 33 -7.93 -0.37 -6.80
N ASP A 34 -7.93 -1.46 -7.57
CA ASP A 34 -8.95 -1.69 -8.59
C ASP A 34 -10.36 -1.81 -7.99
N ALA A 35 -10.45 -2.24 -6.74
CA ALA A 35 -11.74 -2.39 -6.05
C ALA A 35 -12.18 -1.10 -5.35
N GLN A 36 -11.36 -0.04 -5.36
CA GLN A 36 -11.65 1.20 -4.65
C GLN A 36 -11.97 2.33 -5.62
N PRO A 37 -12.88 3.26 -5.26
CA PRO A 37 -13.18 4.43 -6.09
C PRO A 37 -12.10 5.52 -5.91
N VAL A 38 -10.85 5.21 -6.19
CA VAL A 38 -9.70 6.11 -6.01
C VAL A 38 -8.93 6.23 -7.30
N GLU A 39 -8.17 7.32 -7.42
CA GLU A 39 -7.29 7.54 -8.56
C GLU A 39 -6.02 6.71 -8.36
N GLN A 40 -5.97 5.55 -9.02
CA GLN A 40 -4.92 4.57 -8.84
C GLN A 40 -3.52 5.12 -9.13
N GLU A 41 -3.38 5.90 -10.21
CA GLU A 41 -2.08 6.47 -10.58
C GLU A 41 -1.51 7.38 -9.50
N ALA A 42 -2.36 8.21 -8.89
CA ALA A 42 -1.92 9.10 -7.82
C ALA A 42 -1.46 8.33 -6.58
N VAL A 43 -2.18 7.28 -6.24
CA VAL A 43 -1.80 6.42 -5.11
C VAL A 43 -0.50 5.69 -5.39
N LEU A 44 -0.34 5.13 -6.59
CA LEU A 44 0.88 4.43 -6.97
C LEU A 44 2.08 5.37 -6.98
N GLN A 45 1.90 6.62 -7.43
CA GLN A 45 2.96 7.61 -7.40
C GLN A 45 3.38 7.94 -5.96
N TRP A 46 2.41 8.10 -5.08
CA TRP A 46 2.69 8.35 -3.66
C TRP A 46 3.47 7.19 -3.04
N LEU A 47 3.08 5.96 -3.34
CA LEU A 47 3.77 4.77 -2.85
C LEU A 47 5.20 4.69 -3.37
N GLU A 48 5.41 5.01 -4.64
CA GLU A 48 6.74 5.05 -5.22
C GLU A 48 7.63 6.06 -4.53
N GLU A 49 7.12 7.26 -4.26
CA GLU A 49 7.85 8.30 -3.52
C GLU A 49 8.15 7.88 -2.09
N ALA A 50 7.33 7.04 -1.50
CA ALA A 50 7.53 6.50 -0.16
C ALA A 50 8.46 5.27 -0.14
N GLY A 51 8.94 4.83 -1.29
CA GLY A 51 9.79 3.65 -1.39
C GLY A 51 9.05 2.34 -1.53
N GLY A 52 7.76 2.39 -1.90
CA GLY A 52 6.91 1.20 -2.07
C GLY A 52 6.87 0.70 -3.50
N TYR A 53 7.97 0.10 -3.97
CA TYR A 53 8.08 -0.39 -5.34
C TYR A 53 7.52 -1.81 -5.52
N CYS A 54 7.25 -2.51 -4.42
CA CYS A 54 6.60 -3.81 -4.44
C CYS A 54 5.76 -3.95 -3.17
N ASP A 55 4.93 -5.01 -3.11
CA ASP A 55 4.01 -5.18 -1.98
C ASP A 55 4.72 -5.20 -0.63
N CYS A 56 5.85 -5.89 -0.52
CA CYS A 56 6.55 -5.96 0.75
C CYS A 56 7.16 -4.60 1.15
N GLU A 57 7.61 -3.80 0.18
CA GLU A 57 8.11 -2.47 0.45
C GLU A 57 7.00 -1.49 0.81
N VAL A 58 5.79 -1.70 0.29
CA VAL A 58 4.62 -0.91 0.69
C VAL A 58 4.41 -1.05 2.19
N ILE A 59 4.45 -2.26 2.71
CA ILE A 59 4.29 -2.49 4.14
C ILE A 59 5.48 -1.94 4.93
N ALA A 60 6.70 -2.19 4.46
CA ALA A 60 7.91 -1.79 5.19
C ALA A 60 8.14 -0.28 5.20
N ASN A 61 7.89 0.39 4.07
CA ASN A 61 8.27 1.80 3.90
C ASN A 61 7.09 2.76 3.89
N ALA A 62 6.04 2.45 3.12
CA ALA A 62 4.91 3.37 2.97
C ALA A 62 4.05 3.42 4.23
N GLU A 63 3.86 2.30 4.91
CA GLU A 63 3.12 2.26 6.18
C GLU A 63 3.80 3.13 7.22
N GLU A 64 5.12 3.04 7.33
CA GLU A 64 5.91 3.85 8.25
C GLU A 64 5.78 5.34 7.92
N LYS A 65 5.84 5.69 6.63
CA LYS A 65 5.65 7.07 6.21
C LYS A 65 4.26 7.59 6.58
N LEU A 66 3.23 6.77 6.39
CA LEU A 66 1.88 7.16 6.76
C LEU A 66 1.77 7.39 8.26
N GLU A 67 2.33 6.52 9.08
CA GLU A 67 2.29 6.67 10.53
C GLU A 67 2.97 7.95 10.99
N SER A 68 4.03 8.38 10.31
CA SER A 68 4.75 9.60 10.68
C SER A 68 3.97 10.88 10.39
N ILE A 69 2.97 10.83 9.49
CA ILE A 69 2.18 12.00 9.12
C ILE A 69 0.76 11.99 9.72
N LEU A 70 0.35 10.87 10.32
CA LEU A 70 -0.95 10.79 10.98
C LEU A 70 -0.89 11.42 12.38
N PRO A 71 -1.92 12.16 12.79
CA PRO A 71 -2.00 12.63 14.17
C PRO A 71 -2.27 11.44 15.09
N ASP A 72 -1.73 11.52 16.26
CA ASP A 72 -1.97 10.51 17.29
C ASP A 72 -3.41 10.55 17.79
#